data_801053263ba03cc299b7d8295be6b50a
#
_entry.id   801053263ba03cc299b7d8295be6b50a
#
_cell.length_a   1.000
_cell.length_b   1.000
_cell.length_c   1.000
_cell.angle_alpha   90.00
_cell.angle_beta   90.00
_cell.angle_gamma   90.00
#
_symmetry.space_group_name_H-M   'P 1'
#
loop_
_entity.id
_entity.type
_entity.pdbx_description
1 polymer ?
#
loop_
_entity_poly.entity_id
_entity_poly.type
_entity_poly.pdbx_seq_one_letter_code
_entity_poly.pdbx_strand_id
1 'polypeptide(L)'
;MSLVMKFGGSSVADAAHLAQVGELVTAAMPRRPLVVLSATGKTTNALVAAAEAAEAGRTEEALGLSAQVRRAHEAIAHELLGGVSPELESAFDALFGDLDSLLRAVAILAELSPRSRDAILSTGERLSTRLLSDHLGVPLLDARQLVHTDSRHGAARPDTEAIARSVQRRAVPALEEAGAAVTQGFIGSDAHGTTTTLGRGGSDYSASLLGAALGAEEVQIWTDVEGLLTCDPRVVPAAHSVPEVSAAEAAELAAFGANVLHPATIAPAMEAGAMVTVRHTQRPEGDFTTIRPGEVGTQSATAIAARGPVTLLNITSPRMLEHAGFMQRLFDVFGRHGVVVGLISTAEVSVSVTVEGEVDLDAVVREIGGFATVEVARDRVIVAVVGDRLRATRGLAARVFASLAPVANIEMISQGSNEINLSVVIRADERDDALRALHAGLFEGDQPTV
;
A
#
# COMPACT_ATOMS: atom_id res chain seq x y z
N MET A 1 -4.39 3.85 27.08
CA MET A 1 -4.84 3.83 25.67
C MET A 1 -3.60 3.65 24.82
N SER A 2 -3.48 2.57 24.07
CA SER A 2 -2.27 2.29 23.27
C SER A 2 -2.44 2.79 21.84
N LEU A 3 -1.36 3.33 21.28
CA LEU A 3 -1.28 3.94 19.96
C LEU A 3 -0.13 3.31 19.17
N VAL A 4 -0.34 3.05 17.88
CA VAL A 4 0.76 2.76 16.96
C VAL A 4 0.87 3.92 15.96
N MET A 5 2.08 4.44 15.76
CA MET A 5 2.36 5.51 14.80
C MET A 5 3.33 4.98 13.74
N LYS A 6 2.90 4.85 12.50
CA LYS A 6 3.76 4.44 11.39
C LYS A 6 4.14 5.65 10.55
N PHE A 7 5.42 5.79 10.23
CA PHE A 7 5.93 6.82 9.34
C PHE A 7 6.54 6.21 8.08
N GLY A 8 6.09 6.68 6.91
CA GLY A 8 6.58 6.25 5.60
C GLY A 8 7.96 6.82 5.27
N GLY A 9 8.62 6.31 4.23
CA GLY A 9 9.95 6.75 3.83
C GLY A 9 10.03 8.24 3.47
N SER A 10 9.00 8.82 2.88
CA SER A 10 8.87 10.27 2.65
C SER A 10 8.79 11.07 3.94
N SER A 11 8.18 10.52 4.97
CA SER A 11 8.03 11.13 6.29
C SER A 11 9.33 11.15 7.12
N VAL A 12 10.31 10.34 6.74
CA VAL A 12 11.62 10.21 7.43
C VAL A 12 12.79 10.41 6.46
N ALA A 13 12.59 11.24 5.41
CA ALA A 13 13.49 11.35 4.27
C ALA A 13 14.89 11.91 4.64
N ASP A 14 14.96 12.79 5.61
CA ASP A 14 16.17 13.50 6.05
C ASP A 14 16.08 13.91 7.54
N ALA A 15 17.05 14.68 8.01
CA ALA A 15 17.13 15.12 9.41
C ALA A 15 15.93 16.00 9.83
N ALA A 16 15.49 16.91 8.96
CA ALA A 16 14.36 17.79 9.25
C ALA A 16 13.05 17.00 9.39
N HIS A 17 12.84 16.01 8.51
CA HIS A 17 11.68 15.12 8.59
C HIS A 17 11.71 14.25 9.85
N LEU A 18 12.89 13.70 10.22
CA LEU A 18 13.03 12.92 11.45
C LEU A 18 12.83 13.77 12.70
N ALA A 19 13.27 15.04 12.72
CA ALA A 19 13.00 15.98 13.80
C ALA A 19 11.48 16.24 13.96
N GLN A 20 10.79 16.49 12.84
CA GLN A 20 9.32 16.64 12.83
C GLN A 20 8.61 15.39 13.37
N VAL A 21 9.06 14.19 12.96
CA VAL A 21 8.54 12.92 13.51
C VAL A 21 8.80 12.85 15.02
N GLY A 22 9.98 13.27 15.47
CA GLY A 22 10.31 13.35 16.89
C GLY A 22 9.34 14.24 17.69
N GLU A 23 8.97 15.39 17.16
CA GLU A 23 7.97 16.29 17.76
C GLU A 23 6.58 15.62 17.85
N LEU A 24 6.13 14.97 16.76
CA LEU A 24 4.85 14.26 16.73
C LEU A 24 4.80 13.11 17.75
N VAL A 25 5.87 12.33 17.86
CA VAL A 25 5.98 11.25 18.85
C VAL A 25 5.99 11.80 20.28
N THR A 26 6.73 12.89 20.52
CA THR A 26 6.80 13.54 21.82
C THR A 26 5.42 14.05 22.24
N ALA A 27 4.66 14.66 21.35
CA ALA A 27 3.29 15.08 21.62
C ALA A 27 2.35 13.91 21.93
N ALA A 28 2.63 12.72 21.35
CA ALA A 28 1.85 11.50 21.55
C ALA A 28 2.28 10.66 22.76
N MET A 29 3.35 11.00 23.46
CA MET A 29 3.87 10.22 24.63
C MET A 29 2.81 9.89 25.71
N PRO A 30 1.84 10.77 26.02
CA PRO A 30 0.77 10.40 26.97
C PRO A 30 -0.05 9.17 26.55
N ARG A 31 -0.06 8.82 25.26
CA ARG A 31 -0.72 7.64 24.68
C ARG A 31 0.22 6.43 24.54
N ARG A 32 1.47 6.54 24.96
CA ARG A 32 2.50 5.49 24.88
C ARG A 32 2.63 4.88 23.47
N PRO A 33 3.04 5.67 22.46
CA PRO A 33 3.08 5.20 21.08
C PRO A 33 4.18 4.15 20.87
N LEU A 34 3.84 3.07 20.15
CA LEU A 34 4.81 2.24 19.44
C LEU A 34 5.02 2.83 18.06
N VAL A 35 6.23 3.30 17.79
CA VAL A 35 6.59 3.97 16.54
C VAL A 35 7.18 2.98 15.56
N VAL A 36 6.61 2.89 14.36
CA VAL A 36 7.04 1.98 13.29
C VAL A 36 7.59 2.81 12.13
N LEU A 37 8.84 2.63 11.76
CA LEU A 37 9.48 3.39 10.69
C LEU A 37 9.76 2.54 9.46
N SER A 38 9.61 3.18 8.30
CA SER A 38 10.22 2.74 7.04
C SER A 38 11.68 3.22 6.93
N ALA A 39 12.41 2.73 5.95
CA ALA A 39 13.71 3.27 5.58
C ALA A 39 13.62 4.74 5.14
N THR A 40 14.70 5.53 5.32
CA THR A 40 14.74 6.95 4.96
C THR A 40 14.65 7.15 3.45
N GLY A 41 13.77 8.00 3.00
CA GLY A 41 13.70 8.49 1.61
C GLY A 41 13.80 7.39 0.54
N LYS A 42 14.90 7.43 -0.22
CA LYS A 42 15.18 6.47 -1.31
C LYS A 42 16.16 5.35 -0.92
N THR A 43 16.42 5.13 0.35
CA THR A 43 17.39 4.14 0.83
C THR A 43 17.08 2.73 0.34
N THR A 44 15.81 2.30 0.39
CA THR A 44 15.40 0.99 -0.12
C THR A 44 15.74 0.82 -1.60
N ASN A 45 15.53 1.85 -2.43
CA ASN A 45 15.88 1.81 -3.86
C ASN A 45 17.40 1.68 -4.07
N ALA A 46 18.21 2.39 -3.26
CA ALA A 46 19.67 2.28 -3.33
C ALA A 46 20.15 0.88 -2.91
N LEU A 47 19.54 0.28 -1.90
CA LEU A 47 19.85 -1.10 -1.47
C LEU A 47 19.44 -2.14 -2.53
N VAL A 48 18.30 -1.95 -3.21
CA VAL A 48 17.89 -2.79 -4.35
C VAL A 48 18.93 -2.68 -5.47
N ALA A 49 19.32 -1.46 -5.86
CA ALA A 49 20.33 -1.26 -6.89
C ALA A 49 21.69 -1.87 -6.51
N ALA A 50 22.09 -1.77 -5.23
CA ALA A 50 23.32 -2.41 -4.74
C ALA A 50 23.26 -3.94 -4.84
N ALA A 51 22.12 -4.54 -4.48
CA ALA A 51 21.91 -5.98 -4.59
C ALA A 51 21.94 -6.47 -6.05
N GLU A 52 21.30 -5.74 -6.97
CA GLU A 52 21.28 -6.04 -8.41
C GLU A 52 22.67 -5.84 -9.06
N ALA A 53 23.42 -4.82 -8.64
CA ALA A 53 24.81 -4.63 -9.09
C ALA A 53 25.70 -5.78 -8.61
N ALA A 54 25.53 -6.23 -7.36
CA ALA A 54 26.25 -7.38 -6.82
C ALA A 54 25.90 -8.67 -7.59
N GLU A 55 24.62 -8.96 -7.82
CA GLU A 55 24.17 -10.13 -8.60
C GLU A 55 24.77 -10.15 -10.00
N ALA A 56 24.91 -8.96 -10.62
CA ALA A 56 25.56 -8.81 -11.93
C ALA A 56 27.12 -8.86 -11.86
N GLY A 57 27.73 -9.18 -10.72
CA GLY A 57 29.18 -9.24 -10.52
C GLY A 57 29.89 -7.89 -10.44
N ARG A 58 29.14 -6.77 -10.39
CA ARG A 58 29.68 -5.41 -10.32
C ARG A 58 29.96 -5.00 -8.87
N THR A 59 30.91 -5.68 -8.22
CA THR A 59 31.23 -5.54 -6.80
C THR A 59 31.52 -4.10 -6.37
N GLU A 60 32.37 -3.38 -7.12
CA GLU A 60 32.78 -2.00 -6.79
C GLU A 60 31.58 -1.04 -6.86
N GLU A 61 30.66 -1.23 -7.81
CA GLU A 61 29.43 -0.44 -7.91
C GLU A 61 28.52 -0.71 -6.70
N ALA A 62 28.31 -1.99 -6.36
CA ALA A 62 27.51 -2.38 -5.21
C ALA A 62 28.01 -1.79 -3.90
N LEU A 63 29.33 -1.86 -3.64
CA LEU A 63 29.96 -1.27 -2.47
C LEU A 63 29.94 0.25 -2.50
N GLY A 64 30.06 0.86 -3.68
CA GLY A 64 29.92 2.30 -3.88
C GLY A 64 28.52 2.81 -3.48
N LEU A 65 27.46 2.06 -3.81
CA LEU A 65 26.08 2.34 -3.41
C LEU A 65 25.88 2.17 -1.89
N SER A 66 26.45 1.10 -1.29
CA SER A 66 26.48 0.92 0.17
C SER A 66 27.13 2.11 0.87
N ALA A 67 28.31 2.55 0.39
CA ALA A 67 28.99 3.70 0.93
C ALA A 67 28.22 5.02 0.76
N GLN A 68 27.42 5.17 -0.30
CA GLN A 68 26.52 6.33 -0.45
C GLN A 68 25.41 6.33 0.61
N VAL A 69 24.78 5.18 0.84
CA VAL A 69 23.78 5.02 1.89
C VAL A 69 24.38 5.36 3.25
N ARG A 70 25.60 4.90 3.55
CA ARG A 70 26.31 5.21 4.79
C ARG A 70 26.50 6.73 4.95
N ARG A 71 27.11 7.39 4.00
CA ARG A 71 27.33 8.85 4.04
C ARG A 71 26.06 9.65 4.22
N ALA A 72 24.96 9.24 3.57
CA ALA A 72 23.67 9.89 3.74
C ALA A 72 23.16 9.80 5.19
N HIS A 73 23.27 8.62 5.83
CA HIS A 73 22.82 8.44 7.22
C HIS A 73 23.75 9.08 8.23
N GLU A 74 25.05 9.12 7.97
CA GLU A 74 26.02 9.89 8.79
C GLU A 74 25.71 11.40 8.72
N ALA A 75 25.37 11.93 7.53
CA ALA A 75 24.94 13.32 7.38
C ALA A 75 23.65 13.61 8.18
N ILE A 76 22.64 12.72 8.09
CA ILE A 76 21.43 12.83 8.89
C ILE A 76 21.76 12.80 10.40
N ALA A 77 22.64 11.91 10.85
CA ALA A 77 23.05 11.83 12.24
C ALA A 77 23.72 13.13 12.72
N HIS A 78 24.62 13.70 11.91
CA HIS A 78 25.28 14.97 12.23
C HIS A 78 24.30 16.12 12.37
N GLU A 79 23.30 16.22 11.49
CA GLU A 79 22.32 17.29 11.51
C GLU A 79 21.27 17.09 12.62
N LEU A 80 20.78 15.86 12.82
CA LEU A 80 19.70 15.53 13.75
C LEU A 80 20.19 15.47 15.21
N LEU A 81 21.39 14.87 15.43
CA LEU A 81 21.92 14.55 16.76
C LEU A 81 23.09 15.45 17.18
N GLY A 82 23.54 16.35 16.28
CA GLY A 82 24.71 17.18 16.50
C GLY A 82 26.06 16.44 16.38
N GLY A 83 26.04 15.22 15.89
CA GLY A 83 27.23 14.38 15.70
C GLY A 83 26.89 12.89 15.69
N VAL A 84 27.90 12.07 15.45
CA VAL A 84 27.81 10.60 15.54
C VAL A 84 28.48 10.18 16.84
N SER A 85 27.72 9.64 17.79
CA SER A 85 28.29 9.11 19.03
C SER A 85 29.09 7.83 18.76
N PRO A 86 30.06 7.45 19.63
CA PRO A 86 30.81 6.19 19.45
C PRO A 86 29.87 4.95 19.38
N GLU A 87 28.76 4.96 20.10
CA GLU A 87 27.77 3.88 20.10
C GLU A 87 27.02 3.81 18.77
N LEU A 88 26.67 4.94 18.18
CA LEU A 88 26.03 5.03 16.87
C LEU A 88 27.02 4.65 15.75
N GLU A 89 28.27 5.11 15.85
CA GLU A 89 29.34 4.74 14.91
C GLU A 89 29.56 3.23 14.88
N SER A 90 29.70 2.62 16.07
CA SER A 90 29.83 1.16 16.20
C SER A 90 28.62 0.41 15.63
N ALA A 91 27.41 0.93 15.81
CA ALA A 91 26.19 0.34 15.23
C ALA A 91 26.19 0.45 13.70
N PHE A 92 26.62 1.58 13.14
CA PHE A 92 26.75 1.75 11.70
C PHE A 92 27.83 0.83 11.13
N ASP A 93 29.00 0.74 11.77
CA ASP A 93 30.07 -0.16 11.35
C ASP A 93 29.64 -1.62 11.29
N ALA A 94 28.88 -2.07 12.28
CA ALA A 94 28.32 -3.42 12.28
C ALA A 94 27.32 -3.61 11.13
N LEU A 95 26.37 -2.67 10.94
CA LEU A 95 25.35 -2.76 9.91
C LEU A 95 25.94 -2.74 8.47
N PHE A 96 26.88 -1.82 8.21
CA PHE A 96 27.52 -1.72 6.90
C PHE A 96 28.54 -2.82 6.66
N GLY A 97 29.21 -3.32 7.72
CA GLY A 97 30.08 -4.49 7.64
C GLY A 97 29.32 -5.76 7.24
N ASP A 98 28.15 -5.97 7.81
CA ASP A 98 27.24 -7.06 7.41
C ASP A 98 26.74 -6.89 5.98
N LEU A 99 26.28 -5.68 5.60
CA LEU A 99 25.80 -5.34 4.27
C LEU A 99 26.88 -5.59 3.20
N ASP A 100 28.08 -5.05 3.40
CA ASP A 100 29.19 -5.18 2.47
C ASP A 100 29.62 -6.64 2.31
N SER A 101 29.60 -7.40 3.40
CA SER A 101 29.89 -8.86 3.39
C SER A 101 28.85 -9.62 2.55
N LEU A 102 27.56 -9.30 2.69
CA LEU A 102 26.47 -9.88 1.90
C LEU A 102 26.60 -9.52 0.42
N LEU A 103 26.88 -8.23 0.10
CA LEU A 103 27.04 -7.79 -1.28
C LEU A 103 28.23 -8.48 -1.96
N ARG A 104 29.38 -8.63 -1.26
CA ARG A 104 30.52 -9.39 -1.77
C ARG A 104 30.18 -10.86 -1.99
N ALA A 105 29.46 -11.50 -1.08
CA ALA A 105 29.04 -12.89 -1.22
C ALA A 105 28.11 -13.09 -2.43
N VAL A 106 27.11 -12.21 -2.60
CA VAL A 106 26.22 -12.20 -3.78
C VAL A 106 27.02 -12.03 -5.07
N ALA A 107 27.99 -11.11 -5.10
CA ALA A 107 28.81 -10.87 -6.28
C ALA A 107 29.72 -12.04 -6.65
N ILE A 108 30.26 -12.77 -5.66
CA ILE A 108 31.07 -13.97 -5.91
C ILE A 108 30.21 -15.11 -6.45
N LEU A 109 28.99 -15.29 -5.93
CA LEU A 109 28.05 -16.33 -6.34
C LEU A 109 27.32 -16.00 -7.65
N ALA A 110 27.27 -14.72 -8.03
CA ALA A 110 26.43 -14.17 -9.09
C ALA A 110 24.96 -14.62 -8.94
N GLU A 111 24.47 -14.68 -7.70
CA GLU A 111 23.13 -15.13 -7.33
C GLU A 111 22.60 -14.31 -6.16
N LEU A 112 21.43 -13.67 -6.34
CA LEU A 112 20.69 -12.97 -5.30
C LEU A 112 19.50 -13.83 -4.85
N SER A 113 19.72 -14.66 -3.84
CA SER A 113 18.61 -15.41 -3.25
C SER A 113 17.58 -14.47 -2.59
N PRO A 114 16.28 -14.84 -2.53
CA PRO A 114 15.28 -14.06 -1.80
C PRO A 114 15.68 -13.78 -0.35
N ARG A 115 16.34 -14.73 0.31
CA ARG A 115 16.87 -14.60 1.67
C ARG A 115 17.95 -13.52 1.76
N SER A 116 18.91 -13.51 0.84
CA SER A 116 19.97 -12.51 0.80
C SER A 116 19.39 -11.12 0.52
N ARG A 117 18.39 -11.04 -0.37
CA ARG A 117 17.68 -9.80 -0.68
C ARG A 117 16.99 -9.24 0.55
N ASP A 118 16.25 -10.05 1.32
CA ASP A 118 15.60 -9.62 2.56
C ASP A 118 16.61 -9.06 3.58
N ALA A 119 17.74 -9.75 3.75
CA ALA A 119 18.80 -9.30 4.65
C ALA A 119 19.38 -7.94 4.23
N ILE A 120 19.69 -7.76 2.94
CA ILE A 120 20.21 -6.49 2.39
C ILE A 120 19.18 -5.37 2.59
N LEU A 121 17.92 -5.57 2.19
CA LEU A 121 16.88 -4.55 2.27
C LEU A 121 16.58 -4.13 3.70
N SER A 122 16.65 -5.05 4.66
CA SER A 122 16.38 -4.77 6.09
C SER A 122 17.31 -3.71 6.71
N THR A 123 18.43 -3.44 6.08
CA THR A 123 19.41 -2.44 6.56
C THR A 123 18.79 -1.05 6.61
N GLY A 124 17.92 -0.71 5.66
CA GLY A 124 17.31 0.62 5.58
C GLY A 124 16.48 0.99 6.81
N GLU A 125 15.56 0.11 7.22
CA GLU A 125 14.72 0.31 8.40
C GLU A 125 15.52 0.26 9.71
N ARG A 126 16.58 -0.56 9.75
CA ARG A 126 17.47 -0.64 10.92
C ARG A 126 18.26 0.65 11.13
N LEU A 127 18.63 1.34 10.05
CA LEU A 127 19.31 2.64 10.09
C LEU A 127 18.36 3.76 10.56
N SER A 128 17.19 3.90 9.92
CA SER A 128 16.23 4.96 10.24
C SER A 128 15.74 4.89 11.68
N THR A 129 15.43 3.68 12.15
CA THR A 129 14.92 3.47 13.50
C THR A 129 15.98 3.72 14.57
N ARG A 130 17.24 3.43 14.30
CA ARG A 130 18.35 3.76 15.21
C ARG A 130 18.48 5.28 15.38
N LEU A 131 18.44 6.04 14.27
CA LEU A 131 18.51 7.50 14.32
C LEU A 131 17.37 8.12 15.14
N LEU A 132 16.13 7.68 14.91
CA LEU A 132 14.98 8.22 15.65
C LEU A 132 15.02 7.79 17.14
N SER A 133 15.38 6.55 17.42
CA SER A 133 15.51 6.06 18.81
C SER A 133 16.55 6.87 19.59
N ASP A 134 17.71 7.14 19.00
CA ASP A 134 18.76 7.95 19.62
C ASP A 134 18.32 9.42 19.78
N HIS A 135 17.59 9.97 18.80
CA HIS A 135 17.04 11.35 18.86
C HIS A 135 16.02 11.52 20.00
N LEU A 136 15.14 10.53 20.18
CA LEU A 136 14.09 10.58 21.21
C LEU A 136 14.56 10.09 22.57
N GLY A 137 15.69 9.38 22.66
CA GLY A 137 16.15 8.73 23.89
C GLY A 137 15.22 7.61 24.37
N VAL A 138 14.50 6.93 23.45
CA VAL A 138 13.55 5.85 23.76
C VAL A 138 14.08 4.49 23.29
N PRO A 139 13.59 3.35 23.85
CA PRO A 139 14.05 2.02 23.44
C PRO A 139 13.84 1.73 21.96
N LEU A 140 14.86 1.14 21.31
CA LEU A 140 14.78 0.52 20.02
C LEU A 140 14.46 -0.97 20.17
N LEU A 141 13.30 -1.39 19.72
CA LEU A 141 12.87 -2.78 19.70
C LEU A 141 13.15 -3.39 18.32
N ASP A 142 13.93 -4.45 18.26
CA ASP A 142 14.21 -5.13 16.99
C ASP A 142 12.96 -5.85 16.49
N ALA A 143 12.43 -5.43 15.34
CA ALA A 143 11.23 -6.01 14.75
C ALA A 143 11.36 -7.51 14.50
N ARG A 144 12.57 -8.04 14.26
CA ARG A 144 12.82 -9.48 14.09
C ARG A 144 12.54 -10.29 15.37
N GLN A 145 12.46 -9.61 16.52
CA GLN A 145 12.06 -10.22 17.80
C GLN A 145 10.59 -10.00 18.15
N LEU A 146 9.87 -9.20 17.35
CA LEU A 146 8.45 -8.90 17.50
C LEU A 146 7.60 -9.55 16.43
N VAL A 147 8.02 -9.43 15.15
CA VAL A 147 7.27 -9.88 13.98
C VAL A 147 7.82 -11.22 13.53
N HIS A 148 7.15 -12.30 13.94
CA HIS A 148 7.47 -13.67 13.55
C HIS A 148 6.74 -14.05 12.28
N THR A 149 7.43 -14.77 11.37
CA THR A 149 6.90 -15.11 10.04
C THR A 149 7.28 -16.55 9.64
N ASP A 150 6.72 -17.02 8.52
CA ASP A 150 7.27 -18.16 7.79
C ASP A 150 8.55 -17.76 7.02
N SER A 151 9.18 -18.71 6.33
CA SER A 151 10.42 -18.52 5.56
C SER A 151 10.18 -18.16 4.09
N ARG A 152 9.02 -17.56 3.74
CA ARG A 152 8.72 -17.09 2.37
C ARG A 152 9.32 -15.72 2.15
N HIS A 153 10.62 -15.70 1.92
CA HIS A 153 11.35 -14.46 1.70
C HIS A 153 10.73 -13.59 0.59
N GLY A 154 10.76 -12.26 0.80
CA GLY A 154 10.17 -11.26 -0.09
C GLY A 154 8.68 -10.97 0.14
N ALA A 155 7.92 -11.91 0.72
CA ALA A 155 6.49 -11.78 1.05
C ALA A 155 6.11 -12.78 2.16
N ALA A 156 6.80 -12.70 3.30
CA ALA A 156 6.64 -13.63 4.41
C ALA A 156 5.27 -13.48 5.08
N ARG A 157 4.69 -14.61 5.47
CA ARG A 157 3.40 -14.64 6.16
C ARG A 157 3.61 -14.55 7.67
N PRO A 158 2.95 -13.59 8.35
CA PRO A 158 3.09 -13.42 9.78
C PRO A 158 2.40 -14.55 10.58
N ASP A 159 3.03 -14.91 11.70
CA ASP A 159 2.43 -15.72 12.77
C ASP A 159 1.86 -14.77 13.82
N THR A 160 0.57 -14.46 13.72
CA THR A 160 -0.12 -13.49 14.57
C THR A 160 -0.10 -13.86 16.05
N GLU A 161 -0.15 -15.16 16.39
CA GLU A 161 -0.07 -15.60 17.78
C GLU A 161 1.32 -15.41 18.37
N ALA A 162 2.38 -15.74 17.60
CA ALA A 162 3.75 -15.52 18.04
C ALA A 162 4.06 -14.02 18.18
N ILE A 163 3.54 -13.18 17.25
CA ILE A 163 3.62 -11.72 17.33
C ILE A 163 2.95 -11.22 18.61
N ALA A 164 1.72 -11.63 18.89
CA ALA A 164 1.00 -11.22 20.09
C ALA A 164 1.79 -11.56 21.37
N ARG A 165 2.33 -12.78 21.47
CA ARG A 165 3.16 -13.19 22.63
C ARG A 165 4.43 -12.34 22.74
N SER A 166 5.07 -11.99 21.65
CA SER A 166 6.32 -11.21 21.67
C SER A 166 6.08 -9.75 21.99
N VAL A 167 5.01 -9.15 21.47
CA VAL A 167 4.57 -7.79 21.79
C VAL A 167 4.27 -7.65 23.28
N GLN A 168 3.53 -8.59 23.87
CA GLN A 168 3.20 -8.57 25.30
C GLN A 168 4.46 -8.69 26.19
N ARG A 169 5.46 -9.46 25.76
CA ARG A 169 6.69 -9.66 26.56
C ARG A 169 7.72 -8.56 26.39
N ARG A 170 7.76 -7.85 25.27
CA ARG A 170 8.84 -6.92 24.94
C ARG A 170 8.36 -5.49 24.73
N ALA A 171 7.28 -5.29 23.94
CA ALA A 171 6.83 -3.95 23.62
C ALA A 171 6.04 -3.33 24.78
N VAL A 172 5.13 -4.08 25.40
CA VAL A 172 4.32 -3.54 26.51
C VAL A 172 5.19 -3.04 27.67
N PRO A 173 6.15 -3.82 28.21
CA PRO A 173 7.02 -3.31 29.29
C PRO A 173 7.85 -2.10 28.88
N ALA A 174 8.40 -2.08 27.65
CA ALA A 174 9.18 -0.96 27.16
C ALA A 174 8.35 0.33 27.06
N LEU A 175 7.09 0.22 26.58
CA LEU A 175 6.15 1.35 26.51
C LEU A 175 5.73 1.84 27.90
N GLU A 176 5.57 0.94 28.87
CA GLU A 176 5.24 1.31 30.26
C GLU A 176 6.39 2.04 30.94
N GLU A 177 7.61 1.62 30.71
CA GLU A 177 8.81 2.17 31.35
C GLU A 177 9.24 3.51 30.70
N ALA A 178 9.31 3.56 29.36
CA ALA A 178 9.89 4.69 28.65
C ALA A 178 8.86 5.66 28.05
N GLY A 179 7.56 5.32 28.07
CA GLY A 179 6.51 6.15 27.50
C GLY A 179 6.39 6.07 25.99
N ALA A 180 7.39 5.58 25.27
CA ALA A 180 7.37 5.29 23.83
C ALA A 180 8.46 4.27 23.48
N ALA A 181 8.35 3.63 22.32
CA ALA A 181 9.39 2.77 21.76
C ALA A 181 9.38 2.85 20.23
N VAL A 182 10.54 2.64 19.61
CA VAL A 182 10.72 2.63 18.15
C VAL A 182 10.98 1.21 17.68
N THR A 183 10.43 0.82 16.54
CA THR A 183 10.69 -0.46 15.88
C THR A 183 10.67 -0.32 14.35
N GLN A 184 11.29 -1.27 13.67
CA GLN A 184 11.31 -1.32 12.21
C GLN A 184 9.93 -1.74 11.67
N GLY A 185 9.50 -1.12 10.59
CA GLY A 185 8.48 -1.66 9.70
C GLY A 185 9.06 -2.65 8.71
N PHE A 186 8.24 -3.27 7.87
CA PHE A 186 8.60 -4.08 6.72
C PHE A 186 9.30 -5.41 7.04
N ILE A 187 10.06 -5.53 8.12
CA ILE A 187 10.87 -6.70 8.44
C ILE A 187 10.32 -7.53 9.60
N GLY A 188 10.68 -8.81 9.59
CA GLY A 188 10.46 -9.77 10.65
C GLY A 188 11.53 -10.83 10.67
N SER A 189 11.27 -11.95 11.33
CA SER A 189 12.13 -13.13 11.27
C SER A 189 11.34 -14.44 11.23
N ASP A 190 11.92 -15.44 10.59
CA ASP A 190 11.42 -16.81 10.63
C ASP A 190 11.79 -17.55 11.92
N ALA A 191 11.36 -18.82 12.03
CA ALA A 191 11.63 -19.67 13.19
C ALA A 191 13.13 -19.95 13.43
N HIS A 192 13.98 -19.68 12.46
CA HIS A 192 15.44 -19.83 12.55
C HIS A 192 16.14 -18.50 12.90
N GLY A 193 15.38 -17.43 13.12
CA GLY A 193 15.91 -16.08 13.35
C GLY A 193 16.44 -15.41 12.08
N THR A 194 16.13 -15.95 10.88
CA THR A 194 16.53 -15.37 9.61
C THR A 194 15.62 -14.18 9.30
N THR A 195 16.21 -13.06 8.90
CA THR A 195 15.46 -11.87 8.50
C THR A 195 14.56 -12.17 7.31
N THR A 196 13.31 -11.75 7.40
CA THR A 196 12.29 -11.83 6.35
C THR A 196 11.70 -10.47 6.08
N THR A 197 11.10 -10.27 4.90
CA THR A 197 10.35 -9.06 4.57
C THR A 197 8.88 -9.39 4.26
N LEU A 198 7.98 -8.44 4.59
CA LEU A 198 6.53 -8.60 4.45
C LEU A 198 6.01 -8.23 3.05
N GLY A 199 6.89 -7.81 2.15
CA GLY A 199 6.52 -7.41 0.79
C GLY A 199 5.97 -5.99 0.68
N ARG A 200 5.21 -5.74 -0.40
CA ARG A 200 4.66 -4.40 -0.70
C ARG A 200 3.76 -3.91 0.44
N GLY A 201 3.92 -2.64 0.84
CA GLY A 201 3.19 -2.06 1.97
C GLY A 201 3.60 -2.64 3.34
N GLY A 202 4.76 -3.32 3.40
CA GLY A 202 5.18 -4.08 4.57
C GLY A 202 5.29 -3.26 5.85
N SER A 203 5.62 -1.96 5.79
CA SER A 203 5.66 -1.11 6.99
C SER A 203 4.26 -0.80 7.54
N ASP A 204 3.26 -0.57 6.66
CA ASP A 204 1.86 -0.40 7.06
C ASP A 204 1.33 -1.71 7.65
N TYR A 205 1.70 -2.83 7.02
CA TYR A 205 1.35 -4.16 7.52
C TYR A 205 1.97 -4.45 8.89
N SER A 206 3.25 -4.10 9.10
CA SER A 206 3.89 -4.20 10.43
C SER A 206 3.13 -3.40 11.48
N ALA A 207 2.80 -2.15 11.18
CA ALA A 207 2.06 -1.29 12.11
C ALA A 207 0.68 -1.87 12.47
N SER A 208 -0.02 -2.41 11.49
CA SER A 208 -1.32 -3.05 11.68
C SER A 208 -1.22 -4.32 12.53
N LEU A 209 -0.25 -5.20 12.26
CA LEU A 209 0.01 -6.42 13.04
C LEU A 209 0.37 -6.08 14.50
N LEU A 210 1.27 -5.10 14.68
CA LEU A 210 1.68 -4.66 16.01
C LEU A 210 0.55 -3.95 16.75
N GLY A 211 -0.29 -3.18 16.04
CA GLY A 211 -1.49 -2.56 16.59
C GLY A 211 -2.50 -3.59 17.09
N ALA A 212 -2.78 -4.60 16.28
CA ALA A 212 -3.64 -5.72 16.68
C ALA A 212 -3.09 -6.46 17.91
N ALA A 213 -1.77 -6.75 17.93
CA ALA A 213 -1.11 -7.45 19.02
C ALA A 213 -1.05 -6.65 20.33
N LEU A 214 -0.98 -5.32 20.24
CA LEU A 214 -1.05 -4.41 21.39
C LEU A 214 -2.47 -4.19 21.92
N GLY A 215 -3.51 -4.52 21.13
CA GLY A 215 -4.87 -4.07 21.38
C GLY A 215 -4.98 -2.55 21.28
N ALA A 216 -4.31 -1.96 20.28
CA ALA A 216 -4.30 -0.51 20.08
C ALA A 216 -5.68 0.01 19.71
N GLU A 217 -6.05 1.17 20.22
CA GLU A 217 -7.29 1.84 19.82
C GLU A 217 -7.17 2.48 18.44
N GLU A 218 -5.96 2.91 18.09
CA GLU A 218 -5.68 3.63 16.85
C GLU A 218 -4.31 3.21 16.27
N VAL A 219 -4.27 3.03 14.96
CA VAL A 219 -3.05 2.93 14.17
C VAL A 219 -3.00 4.14 13.24
N GLN A 220 -2.05 5.04 13.44
CA GLN A 220 -1.84 6.23 12.63
C GLN A 220 -0.83 5.93 11.52
N ILE A 221 -1.23 6.15 10.28
CA ILE A 221 -0.37 6.07 9.10
C ILE A 221 -0.02 7.50 8.66
N TRP A 222 1.21 7.91 8.93
CA TRP A 222 1.75 9.22 8.58
C TRP A 222 2.46 9.12 7.22
N THR A 223 2.05 9.97 6.29
CA THR A 223 2.51 9.97 4.90
C THR A 223 2.58 11.41 4.35
N ASP A 224 2.70 11.58 3.04
CA ASP A 224 2.76 12.87 2.32
C ASP A 224 1.43 13.33 1.74
N VAL A 225 0.31 12.71 2.15
CA VAL A 225 -1.06 13.10 1.76
C VAL A 225 -1.97 13.27 2.97
N GLU A 226 -3.00 14.11 2.84
CA GLU A 226 -3.99 14.42 3.90
C GLU A 226 -5.11 13.37 4.01
N GLY A 227 -4.80 12.11 3.76
CA GLY A 227 -5.79 11.02 3.76
C GLY A 227 -6.29 10.67 2.37
N LEU A 228 -7.48 10.10 2.32
CA LEU A 228 -8.20 9.81 1.07
C LEU A 228 -8.92 11.07 0.59
N LEU A 229 -8.85 11.32 -0.71
CA LEU A 229 -9.50 12.47 -1.34
C LEU A 229 -10.69 12.02 -2.18
N THR A 230 -11.66 12.91 -2.37
CA THR A 230 -12.84 12.64 -3.21
C THR A 230 -12.51 12.34 -4.68
N CYS A 231 -11.34 12.79 -5.17
CA CYS A 231 -10.77 12.47 -6.48
C CYS A 231 -9.26 12.79 -6.49
N ASP A 232 -8.57 12.47 -7.60
CA ASP A 232 -7.17 12.89 -7.82
C ASP A 232 -7.07 14.43 -7.95
N PRO A 233 -6.39 15.14 -7.03
CA PRO A 233 -6.32 16.61 -7.03
C PRO A 233 -5.52 17.16 -8.21
N ARG A 234 -4.70 16.33 -8.87
CA ARG A 234 -3.97 16.72 -10.09
C ARG A 234 -4.90 16.87 -11.30
N VAL A 235 -6.05 16.19 -11.28
CA VAL A 235 -7.07 16.26 -12.34
C VAL A 235 -8.22 17.16 -11.91
N VAL A 236 -8.63 17.07 -10.63
CA VAL A 236 -9.75 17.82 -10.04
C VAL A 236 -9.23 18.66 -8.88
N PRO A 237 -8.87 19.94 -9.10
CA PRO A 237 -8.35 20.80 -8.03
C PRO A 237 -9.34 21.07 -6.88
N ALA A 238 -10.65 20.87 -7.12
CA ALA A 238 -11.71 20.95 -6.10
C ALA A 238 -11.83 19.70 -5.22
N ALA A 239 -11.04 18.66 -5.48
CA ALA A 239 -11.01 17.46 -4.65
C ALA A 239 -10.62 17.82 -3.21
N HIS A 240 -11.34 17.26 -2.25
CA HIS A 240 -11.15 17.54 -0.82
C HIS A 240 -11.03 16.24 -0.03
N SER A 241 -10.53 16.34 1.19
CA SER A 241 -10.34 15.20 2.09
C SER A 241 -11.68 14.56 2.45
N VAL A 242 -11.68 13.22 2.50
CA VAL A 242 -12.80 12.43 3.01
C VAL A 242 -12.52 12.14 4.49
N PRO A 243 -13.30 12.73 5.42
CA PRO A 243 -12.98 12.63 6.85
C PRO A 243 -13.08 11.21 7.40
N GLU A 244 -14.03 10.41 6.87
CA GLU A 244 -14.32 9.09 7.40
C GLU A 244 -14.76 8.14 6.28
N VAL A 245 -14.20 6.91 6.29
CA VAL A 245 -14.52 5.85 5.34
C VAL A 245 -14.59 4.50 6.05
N SER A 246 -15.37 3.57 5.51
CA SER A 246 -15.32 2.18 5.92
C SER A 246 -14.06 1.47 5.41
N ALA A 247 -13.68 0.37 6.06
CA ALA A 247 -12.60 -0.48 5.58
C ALA A 247 -12.88 -1.02 4.17
N ALA A 248 -14.15 -1.27 3.83
CA ALA A 248 -14.56 -1.75 2.52
C ALA A 248 -14.39 -0.67 1.45
N GLU A 249 -14.82 0.58 1.71
CA GLU A 249 -14.59 1.72 0.78
C GLU A 249 -13.10 1.98 0.57
N ALA A 250 -12.31 1.98 1.64
CA ALA A 250 -10.85 2.14 1.54
C ALA A 250 -10.20 1.04 0.68
N ALA A 251 -10.71 -0.20 0.79
CA ALA A 251 -10.27 -1.33 -0.02
C ALA A 251 -10.58 -1.14 -1.51
N GLU A 252 -11.80 -0.71 -1.83
CA GLU A 252 -12.22 -0.44 -3.20
C GLU A 252 -11.42 0.73 -3.80
N LEU A 253 -11.29 1.83 -3.09
CA LEU A 253 -10.51 2.99 -3.56
C LEU A 253 -9.05 2.63 -3.85
N ALA A 254 -8.42 1.82 -3.00
CA ALA A 254 -7.07 1.33 -3.22
C ALA A 254 -6.97 0.40 -4.44
N ALA A 255 -7.98 -0.46 -4.67
CA ALA A 255 -8.06 -1.34 -5.84
C ALA A 255 -8.18 -0.54 -7.15
N PHE A 256 -8.81 0.64 -7.11
CA PHE A 256 -8.98 1.52 -8.27
C PHE A 256 -7.92 2.62 -8.39
N GLY A 257 -6.82 2.55 -7.64
CA GLY A 257 -5.65 3.39 -7.87
C GLY A 257 -5.46 4.57 -6.90
N ALA A 258 -6.30 4.69 -5.88
CA ALA A 258 -6.02 5.57 -4.75
C ALA A 258 -4.91 4.91 -3.88
N ASN A 259 -3.65 5.02 -4.33
CA ASN A 259 -2.49 4.32 -3.76
C ASN A 259 -2.06 4.85 -2.37
N VAL A 260 -2.99 5.23 -1.52
CA VAL A 260 -2.66 5.73 -0.17
C VAL A 260 -2.38 4.56 0.79
N LEU A 261 -3.17 3.47 0.70
CA LEU A 261 -3.03 2.28 1.53
C LEU A 261 -3.42 1.02 0.76
N HIS A 262 -2.74 -0.09 1.02
CA HIS A 262 -3.17 -1.38 0.49
C HIS A 262 -4.12 -2.05 1.50
N PRO A 263 -5.33 -2.48 1.11
CA PRO A 263 -6.35 -3.00 2.04
C PRO A 263 -5.86 -4.14 2.94
N ALA A 264 -5.12 -5.09 2.35
CA ALA A 264 -4.59 -6.23 3.11
C ALA A 264 -3.60 -5.82 4.22
N THR A 265 -3.00 -4.61 4.13
CA THR A 265 -2.03 -4.16 5.14
C THR A 265 -2.69 -3.62 6.39
N ILE A 266 -3.92 -3.12 6.31
CA ILE A 266 -4.66 -2.61 7.47
C ILE A 266 -5.63 -3.62 8.08
N ALA A 267 -5.88 -4.74 7.39
CA ALA A 267 -6.84 -5.76 7.83
C ALA A 267 -6.60 -6.25 9.27
N PRO A 268 -5.38 -6.57 9.74
CA PRO A 268 -5.20 -7.03 11.12
C PRO A 268 -5.67 -6.02 12.18
N ALA A 269 -5.41 -4.72 11.98
CA ALA A 269 -5.85 -3.67 12.90
C ALA A 269 -7.39 -3.55 12.89
N MET A 270 -8.00 -3.59 11.69
CA MET A 270 -9.44 -3.51 11.52
C MET A 270 -10.15 -4.71 12.16
N GLU A 271 -9.65 -5.92 11.96
CA GLU A 271 -10.18 -7.15 12.55
C GLU A 271 -10.07 -7.16 14.07
N ALA A 272 -9.04 -6.51 14.62
CA ALA A 272 -8.86 -6.30 16.06
C ALA A 272 -9.73 -5.15 16.62
N GLY A 273 -10.48 -4.43 15.77
CA GLY A 273 -11.34 -3.33 16.17
C GLY A 273 -10.65 -1.97 16.32
N ALA A 274 -9.39 -1.84 15.91
CA ALA A 274 -8.68 -0.58 15.94
C ALA A 274 -9.12 0.34 14.79
N MET A 275 -9.16 1.66 15.02
CA MET A 275 -9.27 2.65 13.96
C MET A 275 -7.91 2.80 13.26
N VAL A 276 -7.94 3.03 11.93
CA VAL A 276 -6.75 3.45 11.20
C VAL A 276 -6.94 4.89 10.72
N THR A 277 -5.99 5.77 11.01
CA THR A 277 -6.03 7.14 10.50
C THR A 277 -4.89 7.39 9.54
N VAL A 278 -5.16 8.10 8.45
CA VAL A 278 -4.16 8.51 7.45
C VAL A 278 -3.95 10.01 7.59
N ARG A 279 -2.72 10.42 7.90
CA ARG A 279 -2.36 11.79 8.29
C ARG A 279 -1.15 12.30 7.51
N HIS A 280 -1.11 13.60 7.27
CA HIS A 280 0.02 14.26 6.61
C HIS A 280 1.11 14.61 7.62
N THR A 281 2.34 14.09 7.44
CA THR A 281 3.44 14.28 8.39
C THR A 281 3.81 15.75 8.56
N GLN A 282 3.88 16.53 7.47
CA GLN A 282 4.27 17.94 7.52
C GLN A 282 3.11 18.91 7.78
N ARG A 283 1.88 18.40 7.83
CA ARG A 283 0.66 19.18 8.15
C ARG A 283 -0.17 18.43 9.18
N PRO A 284 0.35 18.22 10.41
CA PRO A 284 -0.29 17.37 11.42
C PRO A 284 -1.66 17.91 11.89
N GLU A 285 -1.88 19.23 11.81
CA GLU A 285 -3.15 19.89 12.13
C GLU A 285 -4.09 19.97 10.92
N GLY A 286 -3.66 19.48 9.75
CA GLY A 286 -4.48 19.44 8.53
C GLY A 286 -5.56 18.37 8.60
N ASP A 287 -6.34 18.26 7.52
CA ASP A 287 -7.35 17.23 7.37
C ASP A 287 -6.71 15.84 7.35
N PHE A 288 -7.47 14.84 7.78
CA PHE A 288 -7.07 13.44 7.76
C PHE A 288 -8.27 12.53 7.54
N THR A 289 -8.03 11.30 7.11
CA THR A 289 -9.07 10.29 6.96
C THR A 289 -9.03 9.28 8.09
N THR A 290 -10.18 9.01 8.69
CA THR A 290 -10.38 7.89 9.63
C THR A 290 -11.00 6.72 8.90
N ILE A 291 -10.35 5.56 8.92
CA ILE A 291 -10.88 4.30 8.40
C ILE A 291 -11.42 3.51 9.59
N ARG A 292 -12.71 3.14 9.54
CA ARG A 292 -13.37 2.39 10.61
C ARG A 292 -13.72 0.97 10.20
N PRO A 293 -13.71 0.02 11.14
CA PRO A 293 -14.36 -1.27 10.93
C PRO A 293 -15.88 -1.08 10.83
N GLY A 294 -16.52 -1.74 9.86
CA GLY A 294 -17.97 -1.67 9.65
C GLY A 294 -18.43 -0.57 8.70
N GLU A 295 -19.76 -0.43 8.55
CA GLU A 295 -20.36 0.61 7.70
C GLU A 295 -20.30 1.98 8.39
N VAL A 296 -19.88 2.99 7.64
CA VAL A 296 -19.70 4.37 8.13
C VAL A 296 -20.66 5.34 7.42
N GLY A 297 -21.21 4.91 6.29
CA GLY A 297 -21.80 5.76 5.27
C GLY A 297 -22.95 6.66 5.71
N THR A 298 -22.70 7.97 5.76
CA THR A 298 -23.74 9.01 5.68
C THR A 298 -23.87 9.57 4.26
N GLN A 299 -22.87 9.38 3.40
CA GLN A 299 -22.81 9.91 2.03
C GLN A 299 -23.14 8.84 1.00
N SER A 300 -23.78 9.26 -0.09
CA SER A 300 -24.16 8.37 -1.20
C SER A 300 -22.98 8.00 -2.11
N ALA A 301 -22.00 8.89 -2.23
CA ALA A 301 -20.74 8.70 -2.91
C ALA A 301 -19.62 9.28 -2.04
N THR A 302 -18.53 8.55 -1.89
CA THR A 302 -17.40 8.88 -1.02
C THR A 302 -16.23 9.40 -1.83
N ALA A 303 -15.89 8.74 -2.93
CA ALA A 303 -14.81 9.18 -3.80
C ALA A 303 -14.96 8.61 -5.22
N ILE A 304 -14.19 9.20 -6.15
CA ILE A 304 -14.05 8.75 -7.53
C ILE A 304 -12.59 8.37 -7.75
N ALA A 305 -12.36 7.19 -8.30
CA ALA A 305 -11.03 6.72 -8.66
C ALA A 305 -10.99 6.27 -10.12
N ALA A 306 -9.81 6.32 -10.73
CA ALA A 306 -9.60 5.84 -12.09
C ALA A 306 -8.36 4.96 -12.17
N ARG A 307 -8.45 3.83 -12.87
CA ARG A 307 -7.38 2.86 -13.07
C ARG A 307 -7.19 2.52 -14.53
N GLY A 308 -5.98 2.60 -15.01
CA GLY A 308 -5.62 2.27 -16.38
C GLY A 308 -4.21 2.72 -16.76
N PRO A 309 -3.78 2.45 -18.01
CA PRO A 309 -4.62 1.90 -19.10
C PRO A 309 -4.97 0.43 -18.91
N VAL A 310 -6.15 0.03 -19.40
CA VAL A 310 -6.61 -1.35 -19.44
C VAL A 310 -7.00 -1.73 -20.87
N THR A 311 -7.02 -3.03 -21.17
CA THR A 311 -7.60 -3.56 -22.41
C THR A 311 -8.96 -4.19 -22.11
N LEU A 312 -9.99 -3.79 -22.83
CA LEU A 312 -11.32 -4.40 -22.78
C LEU A 312 -11.40 -5.49 -23.84
N LEU A 313 -11.73 -6.71 -23.42
CA LEU A 313 -12.03 -7.84 -24.28
C LEU A 313 -13.55 -8.09 -24.26
N ASN A 314 -14.20 -8.04 -25.42
CA ASN A 314 -15.60 -8.42 -25.58
C ASN A 314 -15.67 -9.78 -26.27
N ILE A 315 -16.13 -10.80 -25.56
CA ILE A 315 -16.10 -12.21 -25.97
C ILE A 315 -17.53 -12.64 -26.20
N THR A 316 -17.89 -12.94 -27.46
CA THR A 316 -19.26 -13.29 -27.85
C THR A 316 -19.31 -14.73 -28.36
N SER A 317 -20.27 -15.50 -27.88
CA SER A 317 -20.53 -16.85 -28.39
C SER A 317 -22.00 -17.24 -28.24
N PRO A 318 -22.71 -17.55 -29.33
CA PRO A 318 -24.04 -18.13 -29.23
C PRO A 318 -24.09 -19.45 -28.47
N ARG A 319 -22.94 -20.15 -28.38
CA ARG A 319 -22.78 -21.41 -27.60
C ARG A 319 -22.76 -21.19 -26.09
N MET A 320 -22.74 -19.96 -25.64
CA MET A 320 -22.78 -19.63 -24.20
C MET A 320 -24.19 -19.88 -23.63
N LEU A 321 -25.21 -19.72 -24.45
CA LEU A 321 -26.58 -20.07 -24.11
C LEU A 321 -26.68 -21.61 -23.90
N GLU A 322 -27.20 -22.03 -22.76
CA GLU A 322 -27.46 -23.42 -22.38
C GLU A 322 -26.22 -24.35 -22.29
N HIS A 323 -24.98 -23.85 -22.37
CA HIS A 323 -23.77 -24.64 -22.19
C HIS A 323 -23.14 -24.44 -20.81
N ALA A 324 -23.41 -25.37 -19.90
CA ALA A 324 -22.65 -25.48 -18.66
C ALA A 324 -21.15 -25.63 -18.95
N GLY A 325 -20.30 -24.83 -18.28
CA GLY A 325 -18.84 -24.92 -18.42
C GLY A 325 -18.20 -23.96 -19.41
N PHE A 326 -18.96 -23.12 -20.15
CA PHE A 326 -18.37 -22.09 -21.02
C PHE A 326 -17.49 -21.11 -20.24
N MET A 327 -17.98 -20.60 -19.11
CA MET A 327 -17.24 -19.70 -18.23
C MET A 327 -15.98 -20.37 -17.66
N GLN A 328 -16.07 -21.61 -17.21
CA GLN A 328 -14.91 -22.38 -16.77
C GLN A 328 -13.86 -22.43 -17.86
N ARG A 329 -14.22 -22.82 -19.08
CA ARG A 329 -13.29 -22.91 -20.21
C ARG A 329 -12.64 -21.55 -20.52
N LEU A 330 -13.41 -20.47 -20.45
CA LEU A 330 -12.92 -19.12 -20.69
C LEU A 330 -11.87 -18.72 -19.63
N PHE A 331 -12.18 -18.89 -18.35
CA PHE A 331 -11.26 -18.52 -17.26
C PHE A 331 -10.07 -19.45 -17.16
N ASP A 332 -10.18 -20.73 -17.57
CA ASP A 332 -9.05 -21.64 -17.71
C ASP A 332 -8.01 -21.13 -18.73
N VAL A 333 -8.46 -20.47 -19.81
CA VAL A 333 -7.53 -19.83 -20.76
C VAL A 333 -6.78 -18.71 -20.10
N PHE A 334 -7.47 -17.76 -19.43
CA PHE A 334 -6.80 -16.67 -18.70
C PHE A 334 -5.80 -17.20 -17.66
N GLY A 335 -6.20 -18.20 -16.90
CA GLY A 335 -5.34 -18.83 -15.88
C GLY A 335 -4.07 -19.47 -16.46
N ARG A 336 -4.16 -20.21 -17.59
CA ARG A 336 -3.00 -20.82 -18.25
C ARG A 336 -2.02 -19.80 -18.81
N HIS A 337 -2.51 -18.66 -19.26
CA HIS A 337 -1.69 -17.57 -19.76
C HIS A 337 -1.25 -16.58 -18.68
N GLY A 338 -1.57 -16.85 -17.40
CA GLY A 338 -1.21 -15.97 -16.28
C GLY A 338 -1.86 -14.58 -16.32
N VAL A 339 -3.01 -14.46 -17.01
CA VAL A 339 -3.72 -13.20 -17.17
C VAL A 339 -4.62 -12.94 -15.97
N VAL A 340 -4.41 -11.81 -15.33
CA VAL A 340 -5.29 -11.33 -14.25
C VAL A 340 -6.44 -10.53 -14.88
N VAL A 341 -7.67 -10.98 -14.64
CA VAL A 341 -8.90 -10.32 -15.08
C VAL A 341 -9.33 -9.34 -14.00
N GLY A 342 -9.62 -8.09 -14.41
CA GLY A 342 -10.14 -7.03 -13.53
C GLY A 342 -11.67 -7.07 -13.43
N LEU A 343 -12.36 -6.11 -14.09
CA LEU A 343 -13.82 -6.09 -14.14
C LEU A 343 -14.37 -7.16 -15.08
N ILE A 344 -15.52 -7.71 -14.70
CA ILE A 344 -16.25 -8.70 -15.50
C ILE A 344 -17.70 -8.25 -15.60
N SER A 345 -18.25 -8.27 -16.82
CA SER A 345 -19.67 -8.12 -17.07
C SER A 345 -20.14 -9.24 -17.98
N THR A 346 -21.26 -9.85 -17.68
CA THR A 346 -21.79 -10.99 -18.44
C THR A 346 -23.20 -10.69 -18.93
N ALA A 347 -23.49 -11.15 -20.16
CA ALA A 347 -24.84 -11.24 -20.71
C ALA A 347 -25.08 -12.69 -21.16
N GLU A 348 -26.23 -12.98 -21.75
CA GLU A 348 -26.61 -14.34 -22.18
C GLU A 348 -25.65 -14.95 -23.20
N VAL A 349 -25.07 -14.13 -24.10
CA VAL A 349 -24.23 -14.57 -25.23
C VAL A 349 -22.86 -13.87 -25.25
N SER A 350 -22.55 -13.03 -24.26
CA SER A 350 -21.29 -12.28 -24.25
C SER A 350 -20.72 -12.14 -22.85
N VAL A 351 -19.40 -12.04 -22.78
CA VAL A 351 -18.62 -11.73 -21.58
C VAL A 351 -17.67 -10.61 -21.93
N SER A 352 -17.75 -9.51 -21.21
CA SER A 352 -16.78 -8.41 -21.29
C SER A 352 -15.86 -8.46 -20.09
N VAL A 353 -14.55 -8.40 -20.31
CA VAL A 353 -13.54 -8.42 -19.25
C VAL A 353 -12.49 -7.35 -19.48
N THR A 354 -11.99 -6.74 -18.40
CA THR A 354 -10.82 -5.87 -18.46
C THR A 354 -9.57 -6.64 -18.05
N VAL A 355 -8.46 -6.36 -18.73
CA VAL A 355 -7.15 -6.96 -18.49
C VAL A 355 -6.11 -5.85 -18.35
N GLU A 356 -5.20 -5.99 -17.39
CA GLU A 356 -4.11 -5.05 -17.09
C GLU A 356 -2.74 -5.64 -17.39
N GLY A 357 -1.76 -4.75 -17.57
CA GLY A 357 -0.36 -5.10 -17.77
C GLY A 357 0.02 -5.49 -19.18
N GLU A 358 1.31 -5.70 -19.38
CA GLU A 358 1.90 -6.21 -20.63
C GLU A 358 1.75 -7.74 -20.68
N VAL A 359 0.62 -8.19 -21.24
CA VAL A 359 0.33 -9.61 -21.44
C VAL A 359 0.32 -9.91 -22.92
N ASP A 360 0.80 -11.10 -23.33
CA ASP A 360 0.63 -11.59 -24.71
C ASP A 360 -0.84 -11.93 -24.98
N LEU A 361 -1.63 -10.86 -25.19
CA LEU A 361 -3.05 -10.98 -25.51
C LEU A 361 -3.30 -11.69 -26.84
N ASP A 362 -2.35 -11.71 -27.76
CA ASP A 362 -2.53 -12.35 -29.07
C ASP A 362 -2.62 -13.87 -28.96
N ALA A 363 -1.90 -14.46 -27.98
CA ALA A 363 -2.01 -15.89 -27.68
C ALA A 363 -3.38 -16.21 -27.04
N VAL A 364 -3.81 -15.39 -26.08
CA VAL A 364 -5.11 -15.51 -25.41
C VAL A 364 -6.27 -15.39 -26.42
N VAL A 365 -6.24 -14.34 -27.26
CA VAL A 365 -7.27 -14.08 -28.27
C VAL A 365 -7.35 -15.22 -29.30
N ARG A 366 -6.22 -15.74 -29.75
CA ARG A 366 -6.18 -16.91 -30.65
C ARG A 366 -6.81 -18.16 -30.03
N GLU A 367 -6.51 -18.43 -28.76
CA GLU A 367 -7.06 -19.62 -28.09
C GLU A 367 -8.57 -19.48 -27.85
N ILE A 368 -9.04 -18.32 -27.36
CA ILE A 368 -10.46 -18.04 -27.19
C ILE A 368 -11.17 -18.06 -28.55
N GLY A 369 -10.53 -17.56 -29.62
CA GLY A 369 -11.00 -17.56 -30.99
C GLY A 369 -11.38 -18.94 -31.54
N GLY A 370 -10.87 -20.02 -30.94
CA GLY A 370 -11.27 -21.40 -31.25
C GLY A 370 -12.71 -21.76 -30.84
N PHE A 371 -13.37 -20.96 -30.00
CA PHE A 371 -14.71 -21.26 -29.49
C PHE A 371 -15.64 -20.05 -29.31
N ALA A 372 -15.12 -18.83 -29.42
CA ALA A 372 -15.83 -17.57 -29.29
C ALA A 372 -15.25 -16.50 -30.24
N THR A 373 -16.00 -15.46 -30.53
CA THR A 373 -15.49 -14.26 -31.22
C THR A 373 -14.95 -13.29 -30.15
N VAL A 374 -13.77 -12.71 -30.38
CA VAL A 374 -13.13 -11.76 -29.44
C VAL A 374 -12.89 -10.43 -30.13
N GLU A 375 -13.41 -9.37 -29.55
CA GLU A 375 -13.10 -7.98 -29.92
C GLU A 375 -12.20 -7.40 -28.88
N VAL A 376 -11.13 -6.72 -29.30
CA VAL A 376 -10.08 -6.16 -28.41
C VAL A 376 -10.10 -4.65 -28.51
N ALA A 377 -10.40 -3.96 -27.42
CA ALA A 377 -10.35 -2.52 -27.33
C ALA A 377 -9.24 -2.10 -26.35
N ARG A 378 -8.15 -1.58 -26.88
CA ARG A 378 -6.99 -1.08 -26.12
C ARG A 378 -7.21 0.37 -25.69
N ASP A 379 -6.35 0.88 -24.80
CA ASP A 379 -6.38 2.25 -24.33
C ASP A 379 -7.73 2.63 -23.69
N ARG A 380 -8.17 1.79 -22.76
CA ARG A 380 -9.35 2.02 -21.93
C ARG A 380 -8.94 2.37 -20.50
N VAL A 381 -9.85 2.98 -19.78
CA VAL A 381 -9.71 3.28 -18.37
C VAL A 381 -10.97 2.86 -17.62
N ILE A 382 -10.78 2.32 -16.43
CA ILE A 382 -11.87 2.07 -15.50
C ILE A 382 -12.05 3.33 -14.67
N VAL A 383 -13.26 3.85 -14.57
CA VAL A 383 -13.65 4.91 -13.65
C VAL A 383 -14.65 4.32 -12.67
N ALA A 384 -14.36 4.42 -11.37
CA ALA A 384 -15.18 3.89 -10.29
C ALA A 384 -15.68 5.01 -9.38
N VAL A 385 -16.96 5.03 -9.08
CA VAL A 385 -17.57 5.79 -8.00
C VAL A 385 -17.73 4.86 -6.81
N VAL A 386 -17.18 5.21 -5.65
CA VAL A 386 -17.19 4.39 -4.43
C VAL A 386 -18.02 5.06 -3.35
N GLY A 387 -18.78 4.27 -2.57
CA GLY A 387 -19.56 4.74 -1.42
C GLY A 387 -20.41 3.63 -0.80
N ASP A 388 -20.46 3.55 0.52
CA ASP A 388 -21.17 2.51 1.28
C ASP A 388 -22.69 2.45 0.99
N ARG A 389 -23.30 3.61 0.68
CA ARG A 389 -24.74 3.69 0.39
C ARG A 389 -25.08 3.82 -1.08
N LEU A 390 -24.12 3.58 -1.96
CA LEU A 390 -24.24 3.79 -3.39
C LEU A 390 -25.46 3.03 -3.96
N ARG A 391 -25.62 1.77 -3.58
CA ARG A 391 -26.78 0.94 -4.01
C ARG A 391 -28.11 1.37 -3.40
N ALA A 392 -28.09 1.84 -2.15
CA ALA A 392 -29.32 2.21 -1.43
C ALA A 392 -29.84 3.60 -1.81
N THR A 393 -29.00 4.44 -2.45
CA THR A 393 -29.35 5.81 -2.81
C THR A 393 -30.07 5.87 -4.15
N ARG A 394 -31.36 6.20 -4.09
CA ARG A 394 -32.18 6.36 -5.31
C ARG A 394 -31.65 7.51 -6.17
N GLY A 395 -31.56 7.27 -7.47
CA GLY A 395 -31.17 8.28 -8.44
C GLY A 395 -29.65 8.50 -8.57
N LEU A 396 -28.82 7.89 -7.74
CA LEU A 396 -27.36 8.08 -7.80
C LEU A 396 -26.78 7.58 -9.14
N ALA A 397 -27.14 6.39 -9.60
CA ALA A 397 -26.72 5.89 -10.90
C ALA A 397 -27.16 6.82 -12.05
N ALA A 398 -28.37 7.39 -11.97
CA ALA A 398 -28.83 8.37 -12.96
C ALA A 398 -27.96 9.63 -12.95
N ARG A 399 -27.53 10.13 -11.79
CA ARG A 399 -26.60 11.27 -11.66
C ARG A 399 -25.24 10.94 -12.28
N VAL A 400 -24.67 9.76 -11.97
CA VAL A 400 -23.40 9.29 -12.54
C VAL A 400 -23.46 9.28 -14.06
N PHE A 401 -24.48 8.64 -14.64
CA PHE A 401 -24.62 8.56 -16.10
C PHE A 401 -24.93 9.91 -16.75
N ALA A 402 -25.75 10.77 -16.11
CA ALA A 402 -26.00 12.12 -16.60
C ALA A 402 -24.73 12.98 -16.60
N SER A 403 -23.86 12.84 -15.60
CA SER A 403 -22.58 13.55 -15.55
C SER A 403 -21.62 13.07 -16.66
N LEU A 404 -21.61 11.78 -16.98
CA LEU A 404 -20.72 11.21 -17.99
C LEU A 404 -21.24 11.45 -19.44
N ALA A 405 -22.54 11.49 -19.65
CA ALA A 405 -23.15 11.55 -20.98
C ALA A 405 -22.60 12.66 -21.91
N PRO A 406 -22.25 13.86 -21.44
CA PRO A 406 -21.69 14.91 -22.30
C PRO A 406 -20.22 14.72 -22.66
N VAL A 407 -19.46 13.90 -21.92
CA VAL A 407 -17.99 13.91 -21.94
C VAL A 407 -17.36 12.55 -22.27
N ALA A 408 -18.09 11.45 -22.12
CA ALA A 408 -17.56 10.11 -22.36
C ALA A 408 -18.62 9.14 -22.86
N ASN A 409 -18.17 8.17 -23.69
CA ASN A 409 -18.99 7.04 -24.10
C ASN A 409 -18.69 5.82 -23.22
N ILE A 410 -19.71 5.29 -22.55
CA ILE A 410 -19.58 4.14 -21.66
C ILE A 410 -19.62 2.85 -22.49
N GLU A 411 -18.50 2.09 -22.46
CA GLU A 411 -18.36 0.83 -23.21
C GLU A 411 -18.71 -0.40 -22.36
N MET A 412 -18.57 -0.30 -21.03
CA MET A 412 -18.91 -1.37 -20.07
C MET A 412 -19.37 -0.76 -18.75
N ILE A 413 -20.31 -1.41 -18.09
CA ILE A 413 -20.77 -1.07 -16.74
C ILE A 413 -20.61 -2.31 -15.87
N SER A 414 -20.08 -2.14 -14.67
CA SER A 414 -20.02 -3.18 -13.64
C SER A 414 -20.55 -2.61 -12.32
N GLN A 415 -21.59 -3.25 -11.79
CA GLN A 415 -22.17 -2.97 -10.49
C GLN A 415 -22.82 -4.25 -9.95
N GLY A 416 -22.24 -4.85 -8.91
CA GLY A 416 -22.79 -6.02 -8.24
C GLY A 416 -23.86 -5.68 -7.21
N SER A 417 -24.54 -6.70 -6.72
CA SER A 417 -25.63 -6.53 -5.75
C SER A 417 -25.17 -6.18 -4.34
N ASN A 418 -23.90 -6.50 -4.01
CA ASN A 418 -23.28 -6.22 -2.70
C ASN A 418 -22.15 -5.19 -2.82
N GLU A 419 -21.97 -4.59 -3.99
CA GLU A 419 -20.86 -3.71 -4.25
C GLU A 419 -21.13 -2.29 -3.77
N ILE A 420 -20.11 -1.73 -3.21
CA ILE A 420 -20.02 -0.34 -2.77
C ILE A 420 -19.36 0.52 -3.86
N ASN A 421 -19.26 0.00 -5.08
CA ASN A 421 -18.77 0.72 -6.25
C ASN A 421 -19.73 0.61 -7.42
N LEU A 422 -19.70 1.62 -8.29
CA LEU A 422 -20.24 1.62 -9.65
C LEU A 422 -19.09 1.94 -10.59
N SER A 423 -18.68 0.97 -11.38
CA SER A 423 -17.55 1.07 -12.30
C SER A 423 -18.00 1.13 -13.74
N VAL A 424 -17.37 2.01 -14.51
CA VAL A 424 -17.57 2.12 -15.96
C VAL A 424 -16.23 2.02 -16.67
N VAL A 425 -16.24 1.50 -17.91
CA VAL A 425 -15.09 1.51 -18.80
C VAL A 425 -15.37 2.51 -19.92
N ILE A 426 -14.41 3.44 -20.09
CA ILE A 426 -14.43 4.48 -21.11
C ILE A 426 -13.08 4.53 -21.84
N ARG A 427 -12.96 5.37 -22.86
CA ARG A 427 -11.66 5.61 -23.52
C ARG A 427 -10.69 6.33 -22.60
N ALA A 428 -9.41 6.04 -22.73
CA ALA A 428 -8.39 6.64 -21.86
C ALA A 428 -8.25 8.16 -22.07
N ASP A 429 -8.49 8.65 -23.30
CA ASP A 429 -8.46 10.08 -23.62
C ASP A 429 -9.64 10.89 -23.04
N GLU A 430 -10.72 10.23 -22.63
CA GLU A 430 -11.92 10.83 -21.99
C GLU A 430 -11.78 10.87 -20.44
N ARG A 431 -10.75 10.27 -19.87
CA ARG A 431 -10.57 10.04 -18.42
C ARG A 431 -10.71 11.33 -17.60
N ASP A 432 -9.93 12.34 -17.92
CA ASP A 432 -9.83 13.55 -17.09
C ASP A 432 -11.12 14.38 -17.13
N ASP A 433 -11.78 14.43 -18.28
CA ASP A 433 -13.08 15.11 -18.41
C ASP A 433 -14.17 14.34 -17.66
N ALA A 434 -14.14 13.00 -17.70
CA ALA A 434 -15.06 12.15 -16.95
C ALA A 434 -14.89 12.37 -15.42
N LEU A 435 -13.65 12.42 -14.92
CA LEU A 435 -13.38 12.67 -13.50
C LEU A 435 -13.88 14.04 -13.05
N ARG A 436 -13.64 15.10 -13.84
CA ARG A 436 -14.15 16.45 -13.55
C ARG A 436 -15.68 16.51 -13.57
N ALA A 437 -16.31 15.91 -14.58
CA ALA A 437 -17.75 15.90 -14.70
C ALA A 437 -18.44 15.12 -13.57
N LEU A 438 -17.89 13.97 -13.18
CA LEU A 438 -18.39 13.18 -12.06
C LEU A 438 -18.22 13.94 -10.73
N HIS A 439 -17.06 14.54 -10.50
CA HIS A 439 -16.81 15.30 -9.27
C HIS A 439 -17.78 16.47 -9.14
N ALA A 440 -17.91 17.27 -10.18
CA ALA A 440 -18.86 18.39 -10.20
C ALA A 440 -20.31 17.91 -9.97
N GLY A 441 -20.71 16.81 -10.62
CA GLY A 441 -22.07 16.28 -10.48
C GLY A 441 -22.38 15.60 -9.16
N LEU A 442 -21.37 15.08 -8.42
CA LEU A 442 -21.57 14.32 -7.18
C LEU A 442 -21.20 15.09 -5.92
N PHE A 443 -20.22 16.02 -5.97
CA PHE A 443 -19.66 16.66 -4.79
C PHE A 443 -19.80 18.21 -4.78
N GLU A 444 -20.04 18.87 -5.94
CA GLU A 444 -20.06 20.34 -6.02
C GLU A 444 -21.48 20.93 -6.18
N GLY A 445 -22.51 20.09 -6.43
CA GLY A 445 -23.90 20.55 -6.51
C GLY A 445 -24.64 20.50 -5.17
N ASP A 446 -25.70 21.29 -5.02
CA ASP A 446 -26.64 21.19 -3.88
C ASP A 446 -27.11 19.72 -3.74
N GLN A 447 -26.69 19.07 -2.69
CA GLN A 447 -27.15 17.71 -2.38
C GLN A 447 -28.65 17.83 -2.02
N PRO A 448 -29.55 17.20 -2.78
CA PRO A 448 -30.93 17.13 -2.31
C PRO A 448 -30.92 16.35 -1.00
N THR A 449 -31.23 17.03 0.09
CA THR A 449 -31.52 16.42 1.38
C THR A 449 -32.65 15.41 1.18
N VAL A 450 -32.33 14.10 1.36
CA VAL A 450 -33.34 13.01 1.36
C VAL A 450 -33.82 12.79 2.76
#